data_367a039324aef6d7be03d7b670655003
#
_entry.id   367a039324aef6d7be03d7b670655003
#
_cell.length_a   1.000
_cell.length_b   1.000
_cell.length_c   1.000
_cell.angle_alpha   90.00
_cell.angle_beta   90.00
_cell.angle_gamma   90.00
#
_symmetry.space_group_name_H-M   'P 1'
#
loop_
_entity.id
_entity.type
_entity.pdbx_description
1 polymer ?
#
loop_
_entity_poly.entity_id
_entity_poly.type
_entity_poly.pdbx_seq_one_letter_code
_entity_poly.pdbx_strand_id
1 'polypeptide(L)'
;MPADVHRIRYVLPRFSRSNYNALMKTIHNSLTFDVSDVARYRLHVLSHFYKHGLKSTIDAFGVKKSTLYDWKDTFEKSGKKLSSLIPRSTRPLQTRTMRTDWRLEAFIRTLREEYGPLSKYKIKPFLDEYAKSLGIASYGNTKIGKIIKRRNYFFDKGTKARTRRKKWPYPRLKRTPKINESGYVEMDSITIYVLGRKYYFITAIDIFTKFAWCKLVTNLSSKQAKLALIEFIGKFPYQIREIQTDNGGEFLNEFHQYTEERSIIHNFIYPHSPKINSVVERFNRTIQDEFLDRNDYFGVNQDKFDLDLVKYLAWYNNQRPHHTLGLVAPLTFINNLKMED
;
A
#
# COMPACT_ATOMS: atom_id res chain seq x y z
N MET A 1 3.31 31.87 -19.12
CA MET A 1 2.02 32.17 -18.51
C MET A 1 2.07 31.72 -17.07
N PRO A 2 1.96 32.58 -16.07
CA PRO A 2 1.98 32.16 -14.67
C PRO A 2 0.60 31.59 -14.32
N ALA A 3 0.61 30.32 -13.86
CA ALA A 3 -0.55 29.60 -13.43
C ALA A 3 -1.19 30.22 -12.18
N ASP A 4 -2.42 30.53 -12.29
CA ASP A 4 -3.48 30.83 -11.34
C ASP A 4 -3.13 30.84 -9.83
N VAL A 5 -2.63 31.93 -9.36
CA VAL A 5 -2.55 32.29 -7.92
C VAL A 5 -3.96 32.59 -7.36
N HIS A 6 -4.97 32.77 -8.21
CA HIS A 6 -6.33 33.15 -7.77
C HIS A 6 -7.16 32.01 -7.16
N ARG A 7 -6.84 30.74 -7.45
CA ARG A 7 -7.60 29.58 -6.90
C ARG A 7 -7.36 29.31 -5.41
N ILE A 8 -6.23 29.73 -4.88
CA ILE A 8 -5.86 29.50 -3.46
C ILE A 8 -6.63 30.43 -2.51
N ARG A 9 -7.06 31.60 -2.97
CA ARG A 9 -7.77 32.58 -2.11
C ARG A 9 -9.18 32.16 -1.68
N TYR A 10 -9.85 31.26 -2.41
CA TYR A 10 -11.22 30.84 -2.12
C TYR A 10 -11.35 29.68 -1.12
N VAL A 11 -10.29 28.99 -0.77
CA VAL A 11 -10.30 27.84 0.15
C VAL A 11 -10.00 28.23 1.60
N LEU A 12 -9.53 29.46 1.85
CA LEU A 12 -8.97 29.89 3.14
C LEU A 12 -9.94 30.47 4.21
N PRO A 13 -11.23 30.75 3.99
CA PRO A 13 -12.02 31.46 5.00
C PRO A 13 -12.50 30.64 6.20
N ARG A 14 -12.25 29.32 6.26
CA ARG A 14 -12.82 28.44 7.30
C ARG A 14 -11.82 27.67 8.16
N PHE A 15 -10.52 27.98 8.12
CA PHE A 15 -9.54 27.26 8.92
C PHE A 15 -9.30 27.93 10.29
N SER A 16 -9.25 27.11 11.35
CA SER A 16 -8.80 27.58 12.66
C SER A 16 -7.32 28.01 12.60
N ARG A 17 -6.88 28.87 13.50
CA ARG A 17 -5.51 29.41 13.55
C ARG A 17 -4.43 28.30 13.58
N SER A 18 -4.73 27.17 14.20
CA SER A 18 -3.87 25.98 14.23
C SER A 18 -3.74 25.30 12.86
N ASN A 19 -4.84 25.17 12.14
CA ASN A 19 -4.87 24.54 10.81
C ASN A 19 -4.23 25.42 9.73
N TYR A 20 -4.30 26.75 9.87
CA TYR A 20 -3.62 27.69 8.99
C TYR A 20 -2.09 27.55 9.07
N ASN A 21 -1.55 27.47 10.28
CA ASN A 21 -0.11 27.28 10.49
C ASN A 21 0.38 25.92 9.96
N ALA A 22 -0.42 24.85 10.11
CA ALA A 22 -0.11 23.53 9.57
C ALA A 22 -0.15 23.54 8.03
N LEU A 23 -1.16 24.18 7.43
CA LEU A 23 -1.29 24.33 5.98
C LEU A 23 -0.15 25.15 5.39
N MET A 24 0.21 26.28 6.00
CA MET A 24 1.34 27.10 5.55
C MET A 24 2.67 26.37 5.67
N LYS A 25 2.85 25.53 6.69
CA LYS A 25 4.03 24.67 6.84
C LYS A 25 4.08 23.58 5.76
N THR A 26 2.94 23.03 5.39
CA THR A 26 2.82 22.03 4.32
C THR A 26 3.06 22.65 2.95
N ILE A 27 2.51 23.84 2.68
CA ILE A 27 2.76 24.60 1.46
C ILE A 27 4.22 25.01 1.36
N HIS A 28 4.83 25.46 2.46
CA HIS A 28 6.25 25.81 2.51
C HIS A 28 7.16 24.59 2.21
N ASN A 29 6.79 23.40 2.67
CA ASN A 29 7.53 22.16 2.42
C ASN A 29 7.27 21.53 1.05
N SER A 30 6.19 21.92 0.36
CA SER A 30 5.81 21.37 -0.95
C SER A 30 6.25 22.23 -2.14
N LEU A 31 6.48 23.51 -1.91
CA LEU A 31 6.99 24.44 -2.91
C LEU A 31 8.53 24.49 -2.80
N THR A 32 9.24 24.20 -3.88
CA THR A 32 10.66 24.54 -4.02
C THR A 32 10.76 26.05 -4.18
N PHE A 33 10.78 26.77 -3.04
CA PHE A 33 11.00 28.20 -3.06
C PHE A 33 12.42 28.50 -3.55
N ASP A 34 12.53 29.40 -4.51
CA ASP A 34 13.79 30.05 -4.79
C ASP A 34 14.28 30.76 -3.52
N VAL A 35 15.58 30.74 -3.28
CA VAL A 35 16.21 31.37 -2.09
C VAL A 35 15.86 32.86 -2.02
N SER A 36 15.62 33.52 -3.15
CA SER A 36 15.16 34.89 -3.27
C SER A 36 13.76 35.12 -2.66
N ASP A 37 12.85 34.15 -2.76
CA ASP A 37 11.48 34.27 -2.23
C ASP A 37 11.45 34.26 -0.70
N VAL A 38 12.33 33.48 -0.08
CA VAL A 38 12.47 33.47 1.38
C VAL A 38 12.99 34.80 1.89
N ALA A 39 13.94 35.43 1.19
CA ALA A 39 14.45 36.73 1.55
C ALA A 39 13.39 37.84 1.40
N ARG A 40 12.59 37.80 0.36
CA ARG A 40 11.44 38.70 0.14
C ARG A 40 10.38 38.56 1.24
N TYR A 41 10.05 37.34 1.62
CA TYR A 41 9.14 37.08 2.74
C TYR A 41 9.67 37.70 4.05
N ARG A 42 10.95 37.47 4.39
CA ARG A 42 11.57 38.04 5.60
C ARG A 42 11.58 39.55 5.56
N LEU A 43 11.85 40.17 4.41
CA LEU A 43 11.78 41.61 4.24
C LEU A 43 10.35 42.13 4.44
N HIS A 44 9.33 41.42 3.93
CA HIS A 44 7.93 41.78 4.12
C HIS A 44 7.52 41.75 5.59
N VAL A 45 7.94 40.75 6.33
CA VAL A 45 7.73 40.66 7.78
C VAL A 45 8.44 41.80 8.53
N LEU A 46 9.66 42.10 8.15
CA LEU A 46 10.40 43.24 8.74
C LEU A 46 9.74 44.58 8.40
N SER A 47 9.28 44.80 7.18
CA SER A 47 8.55 45.99 6.77
C SER A 47 7.26 46.18 7.58
N HIS A 48 6.54 45.10 7.85
CA HIS A 48 5.37 45.14 8.73
C HIS A 48 5.76 45.47 10.18
N PHE A 49 6.88 44.91 10.67
CA PHE A 49 7.40 45.20 12.00
C PHE A 49 7.74 46.66 12.18
N TYR A 50 8.41 47.29 11.20
CA TYR A 50 8.74 48.69 11.25
C TYR A 50 7.52 49.64 11.22
N LYS A 51 6.42 49.20 10.58
CA LYS A 51 5.17 49.99 10.50
C LYS A 51 4.25 49.79 11.68
N HIS A 52 4.09 48.57 12.16
CA HIS A 52 3.01 48.15 13.07
C HIS A 52 3.49 47.60 14.41
N GLY A 53 4.81 47.51 14.60
CA GLY A 53 5.43 47.06 15.85
C GLY A 53 5.39 45.56 16.07
N LEU A 54 5.93 45.13 17.23
CA LEU A 54 6.20 43.73 17.55
C LEU A 54 4.93 42.87 17.66
N LYS A 55 3.97 43.36 18.47
CA LYS A 55 2.76 42.56 18.80
C LYS A 55 1.95 42.24 17.55
N SER A 56 1.69 43.26 16.73
CA SER A 56 0.95 43.09 15.47
C SER A 56 1.67 42.19 14.48
N THR A 57 3.01 42.23 14.41
CA THR A 57 3.79 41.38 13.50
C THR A 57 3.79 39.92 13.94
N ILE A 58 3.92 39.65 15.25
CA ILE A 58 3.83 38.28 15.78
C ILE A 58 2.43 37.69 15.50
N ASP A 59 1.40 38.50 15.72
CA ASP A 59 0.01 38.07 15.50
C ASP A 59 -0.31 37.82 14.02
N ALA A 60 0.21 38.68 13.13
CA ALA A 60 -0.03 38.56 11.68
C ALA A 60 0.75 37.41 11.01
N PHE A 61 2.01 37.23 11.39
CA PHE A 61 2.92 36.31 10.69
C PHE A 61 3.30 35.05 11.49
N GLY A 62 2.95 34.97 12.79
CA GLY A 62 3.27 33.83 13.65
C GLY A 62 4.79 33.66 13.91
N VAL A 63 5.61 34.66 13.66
CA VAL A 63 7.08 34.61 13.82
C VAL A 63 7.45 34.85 15.28
N LYS A 64 8.37 34.03 15.82
CA LYS A 64 8.87 34.22 17.19
C LYS A 64 9.64 35.56 17.32
N LYS A 65 9.51 36.19 18.47
CA LYS A 65 10.20 37.44 18.79
C LYS A 65 11.72 37.37 18.53
N SER A 66 12.38 36.30 19.00
CA SER A 66 13.82 36.10 18.78
C SER A 66 14.19 36.08 17.29
N THR A 67 13.46 35.29 16.50
CA THR A 67 13.67 35.15 15.06
C THR A 67 13.51 36.50 14.32
N LEU A 68 12.51 37.28 14.73
CA LEU A 68 12.27 38.60 14.14
C LEU A 68 13.42 39.54 14.41
N TYR A 69 13.92 39.57 15.67
CA TYR A 69 15.06 40.41 16.04
C TYR A 69 16.36 39.93 15.39
N ASP A 70 16.57 38.60 15.23
CA ASP A 70 17.73 38.07 14.51
C ASP A 70 17.74 38.51 13.03
N TRP A 71 16.58 38.51 12.37
CA TRP A 71 16.45 38.99 11.01
C TRP A 71 16.70 40.51 10.93
N LYS A 72 16.11 41.27 11.87
CA LYS A 72 16.32 42.72 11.96
C LYS A 72 17.79 43.05 12.11
N ASP A 73 18.45 42.44 13.09
CA ASP A 73 19.87 42.69 13.40
C ASP A 73 20.77 42.33 12.20
N THR A 74 20.51 41.19 11.56
CA THR A 74 21.24 40.77 10.35
C THR A 74 21.03 41.75 9.20
N PHE A 75 19.79 42.23 9.01
CA PHE A 75 19.46 43.17 7.95
C PHE A 75 20.08 44.56 8.18
N GLU A 76 20.01 45.08 9.39
CA GLU A 76 20.59 46.38 9.76
C GLU A 76 22.12 46.35 9.67
N LYS A 77 22.79 45.33 10.21
CA LYS A 77 24.25 45.16 10.14
C LYS A 77 24.79 45.05 8.71
N SER A 78 23.98 44.54 7.79
CA SER A 78 24.36 44.41 6.38
C SER A 78 24.19 45.68 5.56
N GLY A 79 23.74 46.80 6.16
CA GLY A 79 23.35 47.99 5.44
C GLY A 79 22.06 47.84 4.64
N LYS A 80 21.11 47.07 5.18
CA LYS A 80 19.76 46.78 4.59
C LYS A 80 19.79 46.08 3.24
N LYS A 81 20.76 45.21 3.02
CA LYS A 81 20.85 44.40 1.79
C LYS A 81 19.91 43.18 1.84
N LEU A 82 19.07 43.00 0.81
CA LEU A 82 18.15 41.87 0.72
C LEU A 82 18.87 40.52 0.81
N SER A 83 20.07 40.43 0.25
CA SER A 83 20.88 39.19 0.28
C SER A 83 21.24 38.71 1.70
N SER A 84 21.24 39.61 2.69
CA SER A 84 21.50 39.23 4.09
C SER A 84 20.36 38.42 4.72
N LEU A 85 19.15 38.52 4.17
CA LEU A 85 17.98 37.78 4.62
C LEU A 85 17.87 36.37 4.00
N ILE A 86 18.79 36.04 3.10
CA ILE A 86 18.88 34.67 2.55
C ILE A 86 19.32 33.73 3.67
N PRO A 87 18.57 32.60 3.94
CA PRO A 87 18.96 31.67 4.97
C PRO A 87 20.32 31.04 4.65
N ARG A 88 21.22 31.11 5.58
CA ARG A 88 22.51 30.43 5.46
C ARG A 88 22.31 28.93 5.65
N SER A 89 23.08 28.12 4.93
CA SER A 89 23.12 26.69 5.13
C SER A 89 23.55 26.36 6.56
N THR A 90 22.77 25.54 7.26
CA THR A 90 23.12 25.03 8.58
C THR A 90 24.09 23.84 8.51
N ARG A 91 24.46 23.42 7.30
CA ARG A 91 25.41 22.33 7.10
C ARG A 91 26.78 22.72 7.61
N PRO A 92 27.45 21.89 8.43
CA PRO A 92 28.81 22.15 8.87
C PRO A 92 29.74 22.41 7.68
N LEU A 93 30.57 23.49 7.76
CA LEU A 93 31.56 23.82 6.74
C LEU A 93 32.59 22.70 6.58
N GLN A 94 32.98 22.08 7.71
CA GLN A 94 33.84 20.92 7.72
C GLN A 94 33.06 19.68 8.12
N THR A 95 32.88 18.74 7.19
CA THR A 95 32.29 17.45 7.47
C THR A 95 33.41 16.41 7.57
N ARG A 96 33.30 15.52 8.57
CA ARG A 96 34.22 14.37 8.66
C ARG A 96 34.12 13.54 7.39
N THR A 97 35.19 13.49 6.61
CA THR A 97 35.28 12.63 5.44
C THR A 97 35.77 11.26 5.85
N MET A 98 35.10 10.22 5.36
CA MET A 98 35.55 8.85 5.58
C MET A 98 36.80 8.60 4.74
N ARG A 99 37.92 8.35 5.42
CA ARG A 99 39.17 7.97 4.72
C ARG A 99 39.00 6.57 4.14
N THR A 100 39.25 6.43 2.85
CA THR A 100 39.13 5.18 2.11
C THR A 100 40.36 5.01 1.22
N ASP A 101 40.84 3.78 1.09
CA ASP A 101 41.88 3.42 0.15
C ASP A 101 41.24 3.35 -1.25
N TRP A 102 41.82 4.04 -2.22
CA TRP A 102 41.27 4.12 -3.57
C TRP A 102 41.25 2.74 -4.27
N ARG A 103 42.17 1.83 -3.95
CA ARG A 103 42.25 0.49 -4.51
C ARG A 103 41.04 -0.34 -4.10
N LEU A 104 40.67 -0.29 -2.83
CA LEU A 104 39.47 -0.99 -2.33
C LEU A 104 38.18 -0.36 -2.85
N GLU A 105 38.12 0.97 -3.01
CA GLU A 105 36.99 1.62 -3.63
C GLU A 105 36.83 1.20 -5.12
N ALA A 106 37.94 1.18 -5.86
CA ALA A 106 37.95 0.73 -7.26
C ALA A 106 37.49 -0.72 -7.39
N PHE A 107 37.98 -1.61 -6.53
CA PHE A 107 37.58 -3.01 -6.51
C PHE A 107 36.07 -3.18 -6.24
N ILE A 108 35.53 -2.46 -5.27
CA ILE A 108 34.08 -2.45 -5.01
C ILE A 108 33.30 -1.97 -6.24
N ARG A 109 33.81 -0.96 -6.94
CA ARG A 109 33.24 -0.44 -8.18
C ARG A 109 33.22 -1.52 -9.26
N THR A 110 34.35 -2.13 -9.55
CA THR A 110 34.51 -3.19 -10.57
C THR A 110 33.52 -4.34 -10.32
N LEU A 111 33.46 -4.86 -9.07
CA LEU A 111 32.52 -5.92 -8.73
C LEU A 111 31.05 -5.52 -9.02
N ARG A 112 30.69 -4.28 -8.79
CA ARG A 112 29.32 -3.84 -9.06
C ARG A 112 29.04 -3.52 -10.53
N GLU A 113 30.07 -3.11 -11.29
CA GLU A 113 29.98 -2.94 -12.74
C GLU A 113 29.83 -4.29 -13.47
N GLU A 114 30.59 -5.28 -13.04
CA GLU A 114 30.64 -6.60 -13.67
C GLU A 114 29.43 -7.47 -13.29
N TYR A 115 29.15 -7.58 -11.99
CA TYR A 115 28.13 -8.50 -11.46
C TYR A 115 26.82 -7.81 -11.07
N GLY A 116 26.68 -6.50 -11.35
CA GLY A 116 25.46 -5.75 -11.06
C GLY A 116 25.26 -5.42 -9.58
N PRO A 117 24.00 -5.36 -9.08
CA PRO A 117 23.67 -4.82 -7.75
C PRO A 117 24.03 -5.78 -6.60
N LEU A 118 25.29 -6.20 -6.51
CA LEU A 118 25.77 -7.00 -5.38
C LEU A 118 25.57 -6.27 -4.04
N SER A 119 25.02 -6.96 -3.05
CA SER A 119 24.86 -6.40 -1.71
C SER A 119 26.21 -6.26 -1.01
N LYS A 120 26.29 -5.34 -0.03
CA LYS A 120 27.49 -5.16 0.80
C LYS A 120 27.99 -6.45 1.47
N TYR A 121 27.08 -7.36 1.80
CA TYR A 121 27.38 -8.65 2.39
C TYR A 121 28.04 -9.62 1.39
N LYS A 122 27.60 -9.61 0.14
CA LYS A 122 28.18 -10.41 -0.94
C LYS A 122 29.53 -9.87 -1.43
N ILE A 123 29.75 -8.56 -1.36
CA ILE A 123 31.02 -7.91 -1.70
C ILE A 123 32.10 -8.21 -0.64
N LYS A 124 31.70 -8.32 0.62
CA LYS A 124 32.65 -8.44 1.77
C LYS A 124 33.68 -9.57 1.62
N PRO A 125 33.31 -10.83 1.29
CA PRO A 125 34.29 -11.91 1.13
C PRO A 125 35.36 -11.62 0.07
N PHE A 126 34.91 -11.15 -1.12
CA PHE A 126 35.83 -10.81 -2.21
C PHE A 126 36.76 -9.65 -1.84
N LEU A 127 36.23 -8.64 -1.13
CA LEU A 127 37.00 -7.50 -0.67
C LEU A 127 38.04 -7.91 0.40
N ASP A 128 37.72 -8.86 1.25
CA ASP A 128 38.63 -9.37 2.28
C ASP A 128 39.83 -10.09 1.64
N GLU A 129 39.57 -10.93 0.67
CA GLU A 129 40.59 -11.63 -0.09
C GLU A 129 41.50 -10.66 -0.85
N TYR A 130 40.90 -9.69 -1.54
CA TYR A 130 41.63 -8.65 -2.25
C TYR A 130 42.48 -7.77 -1.31
N ALA A 131 41.90 -7.35 -0.18
CA ALA A 131 42.63 -6.57 0.83
C ALA A 131 43.83 -7.36 1.42
N LYS A 132 43.66 -8.66 1.66
CA LYS A 132 44.72 -9.57 2.12
C LYS A 132 45.86 -9.66 1.10
N SER A 133 45.57 -9.78 -0.19
CA SER A 133 46.58 -9.81 -1.26
C SER A 133 47.38 -8.51 -1.35
N LEU A 134 46.80 -7.37 -0.94
CA LEU A 134 47.46 -6.06 -0.90
C LEU A 134 48.14 -5.75 0.44
N GLY A 135 48.01 -6.62 1.44
CA GLY A 135 48.55 -6.39 2.81
C GLY A 135 47.88 -5.22 3.54
N ILE A 136 46.60 -4.89 3.20
CA ILE A 136 45.87 -3.76 3.80
C ILE A 136 44.60 -4.22 4.53
N ALA A 137 44.15 -3.42 5.49
CA ALA A 137 42.93 -3.72 6.24
C ALA A 137 41.71 -3.61 5.38
N SER A 138 40.86 -4.65 5.37
CA SER A 138 39.57 -4.66 4.67
C SER A 138 38.52 -3.80 5.37
N TYR A 139 37.38 -3.57 4.69
CA TYR A 139 36.30 -2.77 5.20
C TYR A 139 35.13 -3.62 5.70
N GLY A 140 34.56 -3.23 6.85
CA GLY A 140 33.32 -3.81 7.34
C GLY A 140 32.10 -3.47 6.46
N ASN A 141 31.06 -4.28 6.54
CA ASN A 141 29.83 -4.15 5.74
C ASN A 141 29.21 -2.73 5.74
N THR A 142 29.26 -2.05 6.90
CA THR A 142 28.75 -0.68 7.03
C THR A 142 29.56 0.31 6.18
N LYS A 143 30.90 0.17 6.16
CA LYS A 143 31.79 1.04 5.37
C LYS A 143 31.61 0.79 3.88
N ILE A 144 31.52 -0.48 3.44
CA ILE A 144 31.21 -0.86 2.06
C ILE A 144 29.89 -0.21 1.60
N GLY A 145 28.83 -0.35 2.40
CA GLY A 145 27.54 0.25 2.06
C GLY A 145 27.58 1.78 1.96
N LYS A 146 28.35 2.46 2.83
CA LYS A 146 28.56 3.90 2.76
C LYS A 146 29.33 4.32 1.50
N ILE A 147 30.35 3.55 1.08
CA ILE A 147 31.12 3.76 -0.16
C ILE A 147 30.18 3.66 -1.37
N ILE A 148 29.42 2.57 -1.49
CA ILE A 148 28.47 2.35 -2.58
C ILE A 148 27.51 3.53 -2.70
N LYS A 149 26.93 3.97 -1.58
CA LYS A 149 25.97 5.10 -1.56
C LYS A 149 26.64 6.44 -1.88
N ARG A 150 27.80 6.71 -1.31
CA ARG A 150 28.52 7.99 -1.48
C ARG A 150 29.04 8.16 -2.91
N ARG A 151 29.55 7.06 -3.51
CA ARG A 151 30.11 7.07 -4.88
C ARG A 151 29.05 6.77 -5.94
N ASN A 152 27.80 6.55 -5.54
CA ASN A 152 26.69 6.21 -6.42
C ASN A 152 26.96 4.98 -7.32
N TYR A 153 27.58 3.93 -6.76
CA TYR A 153 27.89 2.70 -7.48
C TYR A 153 26.62 1.84 -7.69
N PHE A 154 25.61 2.42 -8.34
CA PHE A 154 24.36 1.78 -8.71
C PHE A 154 24.31 1.63 -10.24
N PHE A 155 25.08 0.67 -10.74
CA PHE A 155 25.17 0.38 -12.17
C PHE A 155 24.03 -0.55 -12.59
N ASP A 156 22.86 0.00 -12.79
CA ASP A 156 21.71 -0.75 -13.31
C ASP A 156 21.77 -0.75 -14.82
N LYS A 157 22.19 -1.87 -15.43
CA LYS A 157 22.08 -2.09 -16.87
C LYS A 157 20.59 -2.20 -17.22
N GLY A 158 19.96 -1.08 -17.58
CA GLY A 158 18.66 -1.07 -18.26
C GLY A 158 17.50 -1.70 -17.46
N THR A 159 17.51 -1.62 -16.15
CA THR A 159 16.31 -1.96 -15.40
C THR A 159 15.21 -1.00 -15.81
N LYS A 160 14.15 -1.58 -16.38
CA LYS A 160 12.86 -0.92 -16.58
C LYS A 160 12.64 0.01 -15.38
N ALA A 161 12.46 1.31 -15.64
CA ALA A 161 12.20 2.28 -14.60
C ALA A 161 11.24 1.62 -13.61
N ARG A 162 11.67 1.46 -12.34
CA ARG A 162 10.78 0.93 -11.30
C ARG A 162 9.67 1.95 -11.22
N THR A 163 8.60 1.69 -11.96
CA THR A 163 7.36 2.42 -11.79
C THR A 163 7.09 2.38 -10.29
N ARG A 164 7.07 3.56 -9.65
CA ARG A 164 6.69 3.65 -8.23
C ARG A 164 5.44 2.82 -8.11
N ARG A 165 5.48 1.73 -7.33
CA ARG A 165 4.31 0.90 -7.10
C ARG A 165 3.21 1.85 -6.67
N LYS A 166 2.17 1.98 -7.51
CA LYS A 166 1.02 2.84 -7.23
C LYS A 166 0.54 2.46 -5.83
N LYS A 167 0.44 3.43 -4.94
CA LYS A 167 -0.02 3.15 -3.57
C LYS A 167 -1.39 2.51 -3.70
N TRP A 168 -1.59 1.38 -3.04
CA TRP A 168 -2.88 0.68 -3.05
C TRP A 168 -3.96 1.64 -2.51
N PRO A 169 -5.02 1.93 -3.26
CA PRO A 169 -5.96 2.98 -2.90
C PRO A 169 -6.96 2.56 -1.83
N TYR A 170 -7.16 1.26 -1.63
CA TYR A 170 -8.21 0.73 -0.77
C TYR A 170 -7.71 0.39 0.64
N PRO A 171 -8.57 0.46 1.67
CA PRO A 171 -8.23 0.01 3.02
C PRO A 171 -7.96 -1.50 3.02
N ARG A 172 -7.07 -1.95 3.91
CA ARG A 172 -6.72 -3.37 4.04
C ARG A 172 -6.87 -3.84 5.48
N LEU A 173 -7.44 -5.02 5.63
CA LEU A 173 -7.56 -5.69 6.92
C LEU A 173 -6.21 -6.24 7.36
N LYS A 174 -5.85 -5.95 8.61
CA LYS A 174 -4.63 -6.46 9.26
C LYS A 174 -4.86 -7.71 10.10
N ARG A 175 -6.10 -7.98 10.46
CA ARG A 175 -6.51 -9.11 11.31
C ARG A 175 -7.85 -9.61 10.84
N THR A 176 -8.11 -10.89 11.02
CA THR A 176 -9.43 -11.50 10.80
C THR A 176 -10.45 -10.81 11.74
N PRO A 177 -11.55 -10.28 11.23
CA PRO A 177 -12.61 -9.73 12.07
C PRO A 177 -13.28 -10.83 12.88
N LYS A 178 -13.77 -10.49 14.06
CA LYS A 178 -14.65 -11.37 14.83
C LYS A 178 -16.07 -11.19 14.30
N ILE A 179 -16.60 -12.22 13.67
CA ILE A 179 -17.93 -12.21 13.07
C ILE A 179 -18.87 -13.05 13.91
N ASN A 180 -19.92 -12.43 14.43
CA ASN A 180 -20.94 -13.07 15.29
C ASN A 180 -22.32 -13.12 14.62
N GLU A 181 -22.44 -12.68 13.37
CA GLU A 181 -23.68 -12.64 12.61
C GLU A 181 -23.45 -12.86 11.13
N SER A 182 -24.49 -13.27 10.39
CA SER A 182 -24.41 -13.51 8.95
C SER A 182 -24.24 -12.24 8.11
N GLY A 183 -23.78 -12.40 6.88
CA GLY A 183 -23.62 -11.31 5.91
C GLY A 183 -22.19 -10.81 5.77
N TYR A 184 -21.20 -11.47 6.38
CA TYR A 184 -19.78 -11.27 6.11
C TYR A 184 -19.24 -12.42 5.27
N VAL A 185 -18.91 -12.16 4.02
CA VAL A 185 -18.55 -13.16 3.01
C VAL A 185 -17.08 -13.08 2.65
N GLU A 186 -16.38 -14.20 2.69
CA GLU A 186 -15.06 -14.34 2.06
C GLU A 186 -15.24 -14.85 0.62
N MET A 187 -14.55 -14.23 -0.33
CA MET A 187 -14.50 -14.68 -1.73
C MET A 187 -13.06 -14.88 -2.18
N ASP A 188 -12.86 -15.90 -3.03
CA ASP A 188 -11.54 -16.27 -3.56
C ASP A 188 -11.68 -16.91 -4.92
N SER A 189 -10.56 -17.17 -5.61
CA SER A 189 -10.54 -17.90 -6.87
C SER A 189 -9.66 -19.14 -6.79
N ILE A 190 -10.09 -20.22 -7.46
CA ILE A 190 -9.33 -21.46 -7.61
C ILE A 190 -8.94 -21.61 -9.08
N THR A 191 -7.69 -21.96 -9.33
CA THR A 191 -7.22 -22.35 -10.66
C THR A 191 -6.82 -23.83 -10.65
N ILE A 192 -7.44 -24.62 -11.49
CA ILE A 192 -7.15 -26.06 -11.64
C ILE A 192 -6.57 -26.31 -13.03
N TYR A 193 -5.63 -27.21 -13.10
CA TYR A 193 -5.01 -27.65 -14.35
C TYR A 193 -5.46 -29.09 -14.68
N VAL A 194 -6.16 -29.26 -15.79
CA VAL A 194 -6.56 -30.59 -16.30
C VAL A 194 -6.08 -30.71 -17.74
N LEU A 195 -5.32 -31.74 -18.03
CA LEU A 195 -4.75 -32.01 -19.37
C LEU A 195 -4.07 -30.78 -20.01
N GLY A 196 -3.35 -30.02 -19.21
CA GLY A 196 -2.62 -28.82 -19.67
C GLY A 196 -3.47 -27.56 -19.88
N ARG A 197 -4.78 -27.63 -19.64
CA ARG A 197 -5.71 -26.49 -19.70
C ARG A 197 -6.01 -25.96 -18.32
N LYS A 198 -6.23 -24.64 -18.23
CA LYS A 198 -6.60 -23.95 -17.00
C LYS A 198 -8.11 -23.80 -16.89
N TYR A 199 -8.64 -24.12 -15.74
CA TYR A 199 -10.04 -23.92 -15.39
C TYR A 199 -10.09 -23.07 -14.13
N TYR A 200 -11.05 -22.15 -14.10
CA TYR A 200 -11.14 -21.13 -13.06
C TYR A 200 -12.46 -21.25 -12.33
N PHE A 201 -12.40 -21.18 -11.02
CA PHE A 201 -13.59 -21.20 -10.17
C PHE A 201 -13.56 -19.98 -9.27
N ILE A 202 -14.71 -19.37 -9.06
CA ILE A 202 -14.89 -18.32 -8.05
C ILE A 202 -15.70 -18.91 -6.93
N THR A 203 -15.22 -18.76 -5.71
CA THR A 203 -15.82 -19.28 -4.48
C THR A 203 -16.26 -18.17 -3.57
N ALA A 204 -17.34 -18.39 -2.84
CA ALA A 204 -17.87 -17.48 -1.83
C ALA A 204 -18.36 -18.30 -0.63
N ILE A 205 -18.10 -17.82 0.58
CA ILE A 205 -18.59 -18.42 1.82
C ILE A 205 -18.89 -17.36 2.86
N ASP A 206 -20.05 -17.44 3.49
CA ASP A 206 -20.38 -16.65 4.67
C ASP A 206 -19.61 -17.19 5.89
N ILE A 207 -18.89 -16.30 6.60
CA ILE A 207 -18.02 -16.70 7.70
C ILE A 207 -18.80 -17.27 8.88
N PHE A 208 -20.00 -16.75 9.14
CA PHE A 208 -20.79 -17.15 10.30
C PHE A 208 -21.56 -18.45 10.05
N THR A 209 -22.38 -18.47 9.01
CA THR A 209 -23.26 -19.60 8.71
C THR A 209 -22.60 -20.74 7.93
N LYS A 210 -21.39 -20.52 7.39
CA LYS A 210 -20.69 -21.45 6.47
C LYS A 210 -21.46 -21.77 5.18
N PHE A 211 -22.52 -21.02 4.85
CA PHE A 211 -23.21 -21.14 3.57
C PHE A 211 -22.23 -20.78 2.44
N ALA A 212 -22.08 -21.68 1.48
CA ALA A 212 -21.04 -21.57 0.48
C ALA A 212 -21.59 -21.70 -0.95
N TRP A 213 -20.84 -21.10 -1.88
CA TRP A 213 -21.14 -21.13 -3.30
C TRP A 213 -19.84 -21.25 -4.12
N CYS A 214 -19.93 -21.88 -5.27
CA CYS A 214 -18.83 -21.99 -6.22
C CYS A 214 -19.39 -21.96 -7.64
N LYS A 215 -18.65 -21.32 -8.56
CA LYS A 215 -18.99 -21.26 -9.98
C LYS A 215 -17.76 -21.46 -10.84
N LEU A 216 -17.89 -22.32 -11.88
CA LEU A 216 -16.94 -22.39 -12.98
C LEU A 216 -17.08 -21.14 -13.85
N VAL A 217 -15.95 -20.48 -14.16
CA VAL A 217 -15.91 -19.27 -14.97
C VAL A 217 -14.95 -19.45 -16.14
N THR A 218 -15.17 -18.72 -17.22
CA THR A 218 -14.34 -18.83 -18.44
C THR A 218 -12.94 -18.20 -18.26
N ASN A 219 -12.85 -17.20 -17.39
CA ASN A 219 -11.60 -16.50 -17.07
C ASN A 219 -11.72 -15.79 -15.72
N LEU A 220 -10.56 -15.40 -15.14
CA LEU A 220 -10.52 -14.56 -13.93
C LEU A 220 -10.57 -13.08 -14.29
N SER A 221 -11.74 -12.59 -14.70
CA SER A 221 -12.00 -11.17 -14.90
C SER A 221 -12.93 -10.60 -13.84
N SER A 222 -12.88 -9.30 -13.63
CA SER A 222 -13.76 -8.60 -12.68
C SER A 222 -15.25 -8.75 -13.05
N LYS A 223 -15.54 -8.86 -14.34
CA LYS A 223 -16.90 -9.16 -14.83
C LYS A 223 -17.38 -10.53 -14.39
N GLN A 224 -16.54 -11.57 -14.48
CA GLN A 224 -16.90 -12.92 -14.05
C GLN A 224 -17.07 -13.00 -12.53
N ALA A 225 -16.20 -12.34 -11.78
CA ALA A 225 -16.34 -12.27 -10.33
C ALA A 225 -17.62 -11.53 -9.91
N LYS A 226 -17.97 -10.44 -10.58
CA LYS A 226 -19.25 -9.75 -10.40
C LYS A 226 -20.44 -10.67 -10.64
N LEU A 227 -20.44 -11.43 -11.75
CA LEU A 227 -21.54 -12.38 -12.06
C LEU A 227 -21.65 -13.49 -11.01
N ALA A 228 -20.51 -14.00 -10.52
CA ALA A 228 -20.51 -15.00 -9.44
C ALA A 228 -21.09 -14.41 -8.14
N LEU A 229 -20.76 -13.16 -7.82
CA LEU A 229 -21.35 -12.47 -6.66
C LEU A 229 -22.86 -12.27 -6.80
N ILE A 230 -23.33 -11.86 -7.97
CA ILE A 230 -24.77 -11.69 -8.24
C ILE A 230 -25.52 -13.02 -8.01
N GLU A 231 -24.99 -14.12 -8.50
CA GLU A 231 -25.59 -15.43 -8.28
C GLU A 231 -25.55 -15.86 -6.81
N PHE A 232 -24.46 -15.59 -6.11
CA PHE A 232 -24.35 -15.86 -4.68
C PHE A 232 -25.40 -15.06 -3.88
N ILE A 233 -25.52 -13.76 -4.15
CA ILE A 233 -26.54 -12.90 -3.51
C ILE A 233 -27.95 -13.47 -3.72
N GLY A 234 -28.27 -13.94 -4.92
CA GLY A 234 -29.60 -14.53 -5.23
C GLY A 234 -29.90 -15.86 -4.51
N LYS A 235 -28.89 -16.52 -3.95
CA LYS A 235 -29.03 -17.82 -3.28
C LYS A 235 -28.82 -17.75 -1.77
N PHE A 236 -28.09 -16.74 -1.30
CA PHE A 236 -27.82 -16.55 0.11
C PHE A 236 -29.04 -15.95 0.84
N PRO A 237 -29.47 -16.53 1.96
CA PRO A 237 -30.74 -16.17 2.58
C PRO A 237 -30.68 -14.89 3.45
N TYR A 238 -29.54 -14.24 3.55
CA TYR A 238 -29.34 -13.01 4.30
C TYR A 238 -28.77 -11.89 3.42
N GLN A 239 -28.91 -10.66 3.88
CA GLN A 239 -28.24 -9.53 3.25
C GLN A 239 -26.73 -9.60 3.46
N ILE A 240 -25.95 -9.43 2.38
CA ILE A 240 -24.51 -9.29 2.47
C ILE A 240 -24.19 -7.84 2.83
N ARG A 241 -23.42 -7.65 3.91
CA ARG A 241 -23.00 -6.34 4.39
C ARG A 241 -21.54 -6.08 4.03
N GLU A 242 -20.72 -7.11 4.13
CA GLU A 242 -19.29 -7.01 3.88
C GLU A 242 -18.79 -8.18 3.05
N ILE A 243 -17.86 -7.88 2.14
CA ILE A 243 -17.14 -8.90 1.36
C ILE A 243 -15.66 -8.71 1.61
N GLN A 244 -14.96 -9.79 1.87
CA GLN A 244 -13.53 -9.84 2.00
C GLN A 244 -12.93 -10.64 0.85
N THR A 245 -11.91 -10.08 0.19
CA THR A 245 -11.16 -10.74 -0.88
C THR A 245 -9.67 -10.55 -0.67
N ASP A 246 -8.88 -11.31 -1.42
CA ASP A 246 -7.48 -10.97 -1.62
C ASP A 246 -7.32 -9.72 -2.52
N ASN A 247 -6.08 -9.46 -3.01
CA ASN A 247 -5.82 -8.34 -3.90
C ASN A 247 -5.79 -8.78 -5.38
N GLY A 248 -6.50 -9.84 -5.73
CA GLY A 248 -6.63 -10.34 -7.09
C GLY A 248 -7.25 -9.32 -8.05
N GLY A 249 -6.80 -9.32 -9.29
CA GLY A 249 -7.31 -8.39 -10.31
C GLY A 249 -8.80 -8.59 -10.62
N GLU A 250 -9.31 -9.80 -10.41
CA GLU A 250 -10.70 -10.20 -10.56
C GLU A 250 -11.64 -9.51 -9.57
N PHE A 251 -11.15 -9.12 -8.40
CA PHE A 251 -11.93 -8.44 -7.37
C PHE A 251 -11.82 -6.91 -7.43
N LEU A 252 -11.22 -6.37 -8.48
CA LEU A 252 -11.12 -4.92 -8.74
C LEU A 252 -12.17 -4.46 -9.75
N ASN A 253 -12.10 -3.22 -10.18
CA ASN A 253 -12.90 -2.63 -11.26
C ASN A 253 -14.40 -2.94 -11.14
N GLU A 254 -15.00 -3.66 -12.10
CA GLU A 254 -16.45 -3.93 -12.16
C GLU A 254 -16.99 -4.66 -10.93
N PHE A 255 -16.19 -5.57 -10.33
CA PHE A 255 -16.58 -6.24 -9.10
C PHE A 255 -16.66 -5.25 -7.93
N HIS A 256 -15.59 -4.46 -7.73
CA HIS A 256 -15.53 -3.48 -6.66
C HIS A 256 -16.62 -2.40 -6.83
N GLN A 257 -16.79 -1.88 -8.05
CA GLN A 257 -17.86 -0.93 -8.35
C GLN A 257 -19.25 -1.49 -8.01
N TYR A 258 -19.51 -2.75 -8.35
CA TYR A 258 -20.79 -3.40 -8.02
C TYR A 258 -21.02 -3.53 -6.52
N THR A 259 -19.97 -3.79 -5.73
CA THR A 259 -20.10 -3.80 -4.25
C THR A 259 -20.44 -2.41 -3.72
N GLU A 260 -19.84 -1.34 -4.27
CA GLU A 260 -20.15 0.04 -3.90
C GLU A 260 -21.59 0.40 -4.27
N GLU A 261 -22.06 0.09 -5.49
CA GLU A 261 -23.44 0.33 -5.96
C GLU A 261 -24.49 -0.36 -5.06
N ARG A 262 -24.12 -1.48 -4.43
CA ARG A 262 -24.98 -2.23 -3.51
C ARG A 262 -24.80 -1.85 -2.05
N SER A 263 -23.95 -0.86 -1.74
CA SER A 263 -23.58 -0.49 -0.37
C SER A 263 -22.97 -1.63 0.44
N ILE A 264 -22.27 -2.57 -0.24
CA ILE A 264 -21.54 -3.66 0.38
C ILE A 264 -20.10 -3.18 0.63
N ILE A 265 -19.63 -3.28 1.86
CA ILE A 265 -18.26 -2.90 2.22
C ILE A 265 -17.30 -3.94 1.63
N HIS A 266 -16.39 -3.51 0.75
CA HIS A 266 -15.38 -4.39 0.18
C HIS A 266 -14.04 -4.25 0.91
N ASN A 267 -13.68 -5.26 1.66
CA ASN A 267 -12.47 -5.36 2.45
C ASN A 267 -11.38 -6.14 1.68
N PHE A 268 -10.19 -5.55 1.55
CA PHE A 268 -9.01 -6.22 1.00
C PHE A 268 -8.10 -6.71 2.11
N ILE A 269 -7.45 -7.84 1.93
CA ILE A 269 -6.46 -8.35 2.89
C ILE A 269 -5.04 -7.84 2.57
N TYR A 270 -4.16 -7.85 3.57
CA TYR A 270 -2.75 -7.59 3.32
C TYR A 270 -2.11 -8.74 2.53
N PRO A 271 -1.22 -8.45 1.55
CA PRO A 271 -0.47 -9.50 0.85
C PRO A 271 0.29 -10.38 1.83
N HIS A 272 0.35 -11.68 1.54
CA HIS A 272 1.03 -12.67 2.37
C HIS A 272 0.45 -12.84 3.78
N SER A 273 -0.86 -12.67 3.93
CA SER A 273 -1.58 -12.84 5.21
C SER A 273 -2.65 -13.96 5.12
N PRO A 274 -2.26 -15.22 4.90
CA PRO A 274 -3.20 -16.32 4.63
C PRO A 274 -4.19 -16.55 5.78
N LYS A 275 -3.80 -16.27 7.02
CA LYS A 275 -4.68 -16.44 8.19
C LYS A 275 -5.94 -15.57 8.14
N ILE A 276 -5.94 -14.49 7.34
CA ILE A 276 -7.08 -13.57 7.29
C ILE A 276 -8.19 -14.12 6.39
N ASN A 277 -7.86 -14.92 5.35
CA ASN A 277 -8.81 -15.52 4.39
C ASN A 277 -9.01 -17.01 4.63
N SER A 278 -8.87 -17.43 5.87
CA SER A 278 -8.77 -18.85 6.23
C SER A 278 -10.07 -19.66 6.06
N VAL A 279 -11.23 -19.01 6.06
CA VAL A 279 -12.52 -19.70 5.94
C VAL A 279 -12.76 -20.10 4.49
N VAL A 280 -12.55 -19.18 3.54
CA VAL A 280 -12.66 -19.52 2.11
C VAL A 280 -11.54 -20.46 1.66
N GLU A 281 -10.31 -20.31 2.16
CA GLU A 281 -9.22 -21.25 1.89
C GLU A 281 -9.57 -22.68 2.35
N ARG A 282 -10.20 -22.79 3.51
CA ARG A 282 -10.71 -24.09 4.00
C ARG A 282 -11.81 -24.63 3.10
N PHE A 283 -12.74 -23.79 2.67
CA PHE A 283 -13.79 -24.20 1.74
C PHE A 283 -13.20 -24.59 0.38
N ASN A 284 -12.24 -23.84 -0.15
CA ASN A 284 -11.53 -24.15 -1.39
C ASN A 284 -10.90 -25.54 -1.35
N ARG A 285 -10.24 -25.89 -0.24
CA ARG A 285 -9.70 -27.25 -0.05
C ARG A 285 -10.81 -28.28 0.01
N THR A 286 -11.89 -28.01 0.77
CA THR A 286 -13.01 -28.94 0.90
C THR A 286 -13.67 -29.25 -0.44
N ILE A 287 -13.97 -28.21 -1.25
CA ILE A 287 -14.61 -28.44 -2.56
C ILE A 287 -13.67 -29.13 -3.56
N GLN A 288 -12.35 -28.86 -3.47
CA GLN A 288 -11.38 -29.60 -4.29
C GLN A 288 -11.36 -31.06 -3.90
N ASP A 289 -11.14 -31.42 -2.64
CA ASP A 289 -11.02 -32.79 -2.15
C ASP A 289 -12.33 -33.59 -2.34
N GLU A 290 -13.48 -32.98 -2.08
CA GLU A 290 -14.77 -33.67 -2.05
C GLU A 290 -15.48 -33.71 -3.40
N PHE A 291 -15.22 -32.73 -4.28
CA PHE A 291 -15.95 -32.61 -5.54
C PHE A 291 -15.06 -32.42 -6.78
N LEU A 292 -14.19 -31.41 -6.84
CA LEU A 292 -13.51 -31.04 -8.08
C LEU A 292 -12.50 -32.11 -8.53
N ASP A 293 -11.73 -32.69 -7.61
CA ASP A 293 -10.72 -33.72 -7.93
C ASP A 293 -11.35 -35.05 -8.37
N ARG A 294 -12.65 -35.26 -8.09
CA ARG A 294 -13.42 -36.47 -8.49
C ARG A 294 -14.26 -36.26 -9.75
N ASN A 295 -14.41 -35.03 -10.19
CA ASN A 295 -15.30 -34.63 -11.28
C ASN A 295 -14.56 -33.75 -12.28
N ASP A 296 -13.43 -34.21 -12.81
CA ASP A 296 -12.53 -33.46 -13.70
C ASP A 296 -13.03 -33.34 -15.16
N TYR A 297 -14.26 -33.77 -15.42
CA TYR A 297 -14.88 -33.73 -16.75
C TYR A 297 -15.49 -32.39 -17.17
N PHE A 298 -15.29 -31.33 -16.38
CA PHE A 298 -15.76 -29.98 -16.71
C PHE A 298 -15.21 -29.44 -18.04
N GLY A 299 -14.08 -29.96 -18.52
CA GLY A 299 -13.54 -29.64 -19.83
C GLY A 299 -14.15 -30.44 -21.00
N VAL A 300 -14.97 -31.46 -20.74
CA VAL A 300 -15.57 -32.34 -21.74
C VAL A 300 -17.08 -32.17 -21.82
N ASN A 301 -17.74 -32.03 -20.67
CA ASN A 301 -19.19 -31.86 -20.59
C ASN A 301 -19.55 -30.85 -19.50
N GLN A 302 -19.53 -29.58 -19.87
CA GLN A 302 -19.73 -28.45 -18.95
C GLN A 302 -21.15 -28.47 -18.34
N ASP A 303 -22.18 -28.72 -19.14
CA ASP A 303 -23.59 -28.71 -18.67
C ASP A 303 -23.82 -29.77 -17.58
N LYS A 304 -23.28 -30.99 -17.78
CA LYS A 304 -23.33 -32.02 -16.76
C LYS A 304 -22.56 -31.64 -15.51
N PHE A 305 -21.38 -31.08 -15.69
CA PHE A 305 -20.56 -30.63 -14.57
C PHE A 305 -21.27 -29.52 -13.75
N ASP A 306 -21.84 -28.53 -14.40
CA ASP A 306 -22.58 -27.43 -13.73
C ASP A 306 -23.76 -27.97 -12.94
N LEU A 307 -24.51 -28.96 -13.50
CA LEU A 307 -25.59 -29.64 -12.80
C LEU A 307 -25.11 -30.38 -11.54
N ASP A 308 -24.00 -31.11 -11.66
CA ASP A 308 -23.45 -31.89 -10.55
C ASP A 308 -22.80 -30.98 -9.49
N LEU A 309 -22.21 -29.85 -9.89
CA LEU A 309 -21.73 -28.81 -8.97
C LEU A 309 -22.90 -28.22 -8.17
N VAL A 310 -24.01 -27.90 -8.82
CA VAL A 310 -25.21 -27.40 -8.13
C VAL A 310 -25.76 -28.45 -7.14
N LYS A 311 -25.79 -29.75 -7.49
CA LYS A 311 -26.19 -30.82 -6.57
C LYS A 311 -25.23 -30.92 -5.37
N TYR A 312 -23.91 -30.84 -5.60
CA TYR A 312 -22.93 -30.85 -4.53
C TYR A 312 -23.11 -29.68 -3.59
N LEU A 313 -23.26 -28.46 -4.12
CA LEU A 313 -23.48 -27.27 -3.31
C LEU A 313 -24.80 -27.30 -2.53
N ALA A 314 -25.85 -27.89 -3.13
CA ALA A 314 -27.11 -28.15 -2.44
C ALA A 314 -26.90 -29.12 -1.28
N TRP A 315 -26.19 -30.24 -1.51
CA TRP A 315 -25.83 -31.17 -0.44
C TRP A 315 -24.95 -30.51 0.63
N TYR A 316 -23.93 -29.74 0.24
CA TYR A 316 -23.03 -29.03 1.16
C TYR A 316 -23.82 -28.12 2.10
N ASN A 317 -24.75 -27.34 1.57
CA ASN A 317 -25.51 -26.37 2.36
C ASN A 317 -26.66 -26.97 3.16
N ASN A 318 -27.29 -28.08 2.68
CA ASN A 318 -28.47 -28.65 3.34
C ASN A 318 -28.16 -29.86 4.24
N GLN A 319 -27.09 -30.61 3.97
CA GLN A 319 -26.89 -31.92 4.59
C GLN A 319 -25.49 -32.12 5.19
N ARG A 320 -24.45 -31.47 4.65
CA ARG A 320 -23.08 -31.66 5.11
C ARG A 320 -22.86 -31.12 6.52
N PRO A 321 -22.46 -31.97 7.51
CA PRO A 321 -22.20 -31.51 8.86
C PRO A 321 -20.93 -30.66 8.94
N HIS A 322 -20.98 -29.58 9.72
CA HIS A 322 -19.85 -28.69 9.99
C HIS A 322 -19.48 -28.66 11.47
N HIS A 323 -18.24 -28.98 11.82
CA HIS A 323 -17.76 -28.96 13.21
C HIS A 323 -18.00 -27.62 13.88
N THR A 324 -17.75 -26.52 13.18
CA THR A 324 -17.92 -25.17 13.73
C THR A 324 -19.37 -24.76 13.95
N LEU A 325 -20.31 -25.50 13.38
CA LEU A 325 -21.76 -25.27 13.55
C LEU A 325 -22.41 -26.32 14.45
N GLY A 326 -21.62 -27.08 15.24
CA GLY A 326 -22.17 -28.13 16.10
C GLY A 326 -22.62 -29.37 15.33
N LEU A 327 -21.94 -29.72 14.23
CA LEU A 327 -22.24 -30.88 13.36
C LEU A 327 -23.58 -30.78 12.63
N VAL A 328 -24.11 -29.60 12.43
CA VAL A 328 -25.27 -29.38 11.55
C VAL A 328 -24.84 -28.75 10.22
N ALA A 329 -25.72 -28.84 9.23
CA ALA A 329 -25.50 -28.19 7.93
C ALA A 329 -25.77 -26.68 7.99
N PRO A 330 -25.17 -25.88 7.09
CA PRO A 330 -25.35 -24.45 7.02
C PRO A 330 -26.81 -23.98 7.04
N LEU A 331 -27.69 -24.55 6.21
CA LEU A 331 -29.09 -24.16 6.17
C LEU A 331 -29.89 -24.61 7.41
N THR A 332 -29.53 -25.77 7.99
CA THR A 332 -30.09 -26.17 9.28
C THR A 332 -29.74 -25.19 10.38
N PHE A 333 -28.46 -24.76 10.45
CA PHE A 333 -28.00 -23.76 11.38
C PHE A 333 -28.73 -22.41 11.20
N ILE A 334 -28.89 -21.96 9.94
CA ILE A 334 -29.65 -20.76 9.60
C ILE A 334 -31.11 -20.83 10.07
N ASN A 335 -31.75 -21.98 9.87
CA ASN A 335 -33.14 -22.16 10.27
C ASN A 335 -33.29 -22.17 11.81
N ASN A 336 -32.34 -22.75 12.52
CA ASN A 336 -32.36 -22.73 14.00
C ASN A 336 -32.23 -21.30 14.53
N LEU A 337 -31.35 -20.45 13.94
CA LEU A 337 -31.21 -19.05 14.31
C LEU A 337 -32.52 -18.27 14.15
N LYS A 338 -33.29 -18.52 13.06
CA LYS A 338 -34.57 -17.86 12.83
C LYS A 338 -35.70 -18.29 13.75
N MET A 339 -35.51 -19.40 14.49
CA MET A 339 -36.50 -19.86 15.48
C MET A 339 -36.21 -19.31 16.88
N GLU A 340 -34.98 -18.80 17.11
CA GLU A 340 -34.57 -18.22 18.39
C GLU A 340 -34.80 -16.69 18.46
N ASP A 341 -35.01 -16.05 17.31
CA ASP A 341 -35.40 -14.63 17.17
C ASP A 341 -36.95 -14.50 17.17
#